data_c3a925756e573997ac5f0ed83d74f462
#
_entry.id   c3a925756e573997ac5f0ed83d74f462
#
_cell.length_a   1.000
_cell.length_b   1.000
_cell.length_c   1.000
_cell.angle_alpha   90.00
_cell.angle_beta   90.00
_cell.angle_gamma   90.00
#
_symmetry.space_group_name_H-M   'P 1'
#
loop_
_entity.id
_entity.type
_entity.pdbx_description
1 polymer ?
#
loop_
_entity_poly.entity_id
_entity_poly.type
_entity_poly.pdbx_seq_one_letter_code
_entity_poly.pdbx_strand_id
1 'polypeptide(L)'
;MNTLGERLRFARKKRGYTQDSLAEVIGVSRGVIYNLEKNKTEPQMIVINAICQTLNINRDWLLYGRDEMEDRSELSKSARILAELYDVAKDLSEDEQLYLLDVVKALKLRLSKGAR
;
A
#
# COMPACT_ATOMS: atom_id res chain seq x y z
N MET A 1 -0.27 -20.67 -4.32
CA MET A 1 -0.58 -19.74 -5.44
C MET A 1 0.63 -19.64 -6.36
N ASN A 2 0.60 -20.38 -7.45
CA ASN A 2 1.77 -20.58 -8.30
C ASN A 2 1.80 -19.68 -9.52
N THR A 3 0.68 -19.02 -9.87
CA THR A 3 0.60 -18.19 -11.06
C THR A 3 0.21 -16.77 -10.72
N LEU A 4 0.55 -15.85 -11.64
CA LEU A 4 0.13 -14.46 -11.53
C LEU A 4 -1.39 -14.35 -11.40
N GLY A 5 -2.13 -15.11 -12.20
CA GLY A 5 -3.59 -15.07 -12.16
C GLY A 5 -4.18 -15.48 -10.82
N GLU A 6 -3.63 -16.50 -10.19
CA GLU A 6 -4.07 -16.93 -8.88
C GLU A 6 -3.76 -15.85 -7.81
N ARG A 7 -2.58 -15.26 -7.87
CA ARG A 7 -2.18 -14.20 -6.94
C ARG A 7 -3.06 -12.97 -7.13
N LEU A 8 -3.32 -12.58 -8.38
CA LEU A 8 -4.19 -11.44 -8.67
C LEU A 8 -5.60 -11.67 -8.10
N ARG A 9 -6.17 -12.82 -8.35
CA ARG A 9 -7.51 -13.16 -7.84
C ARG A 9 -7.54 -13.12 -6.31
N PHE A 10 -6.53 -13.67 -5.66
CA PHE A 10 -6.43 -13.67 -4.20
C PHE A 10 -6.38 -12.24 -3.65
N ALA A 11 -5.49 -11.41 -4.19
CA ALA A 11 -5.33 -10.03 -3.74
C ALA A 11 -6.59 -9.20 -4.01
N ARG A 12 -7.18 -9.36 -5.18
CA ARG A 12 -8.42 -8.67 -5.56
C ARG A 12 -9.53 -8.95 -4.55
N LYS A 13 -9.77 -10.21 -4.27
CA LYS A 13 -10.82 -10.63 -3.33
C LYS A 13 -10.52 -10.16 -1.91
N LYS A 14 -9.27 -10.24 -1.50
CA LYS A 14 -8.85 -9.80 -0.16
C LYS A 14 -9.09 -8.31 0.03
N ARG A 15 -8.94 -7.51 -1.02
CA ARG A 15 -9.20 -6.06 -0.96
C ARG A 15 -10.67 -5.69 -1.23
N GLY A 16 -11.54 -6.68 -1.47
CA GLY A 16 -12.97 -6.45 -1.63
C GLY A 16 -13.42 -6.02 -3.02
N TYR A 17 -12.60 -6.24 -4.03
CA TYR A 17 -12.93 -5.87 -5.42
C TYR A 17 -13.55 -7.05 -6.17
N THR A 18 -14.53 -6.74 -7.03
CA THR A 18 -14.94 -7.65 -8.11
C THR A 18 -14.05 -7.42 -9.33
N GLN A 19 -14.13 -8.30 -10.31
CA GLN A 19 -13.42 -8.07 -11.58
C GLN A 19 -13.87 -6.77 -12.24
N ASP A 20 -15.19 -6.51 -12.23
CA ASP A 20 -15.76 -5.28 -12.78
C ASP A 20 -15.27 -4.04 -12.04
N SER A 21 -15.33 -4.04 -10.72
CA SER A 21 -14.96 -2.86 -9.94
C SER A 21 -13.46 -2.56 -10.04
N LEU A 22 -12.63 -3.58 -10.05
CA LEU A 22 -11.19 -3.38 -10.23
C LEU A 22 -10.89 -2.81 -11.62
N ALA A 23 -11.51 -3.40 -12.66
CA ALA A 23 -11.34 -2.93 -14.04
C ALA A 23 -11.77 -1.47 -14.18
N GLU A 24 -12.88 -1.10 -13.58
CA GLU A 24 -13.39 0.28 -13.60
C GLU A 24 -12.40 1.26 -12.99
N VAL A 25 -11.86 0.95 -11.81
CA VAL A 25 -10.90 1.83 -11.13
C VAL A 25 -9.63 2.00 -11.94
N ILE A 26 -9.16 0.94 -12.59
CA ILE A 26 -7.92 0.96 -13.39
C ILE A 26 -8.15 1.60 -14.76
N GLY A 27 -9.38 1.57 -15.26
CA GLY A 27 -9.70 2.12 -16.57
C GLY A 27 -9.53 1.13 -17.71
N VAL A 28 -9.73 -0.14 -17.44
CA VAL A 28 -9.67 -1.22 -18.45
C VAL A 28 -11.00 -1.98 -18.48
N SER A 29 -11.18 -2.83 -19.49
CA SER A 29 -12.36 -3.69 -19.53
C SER A 29 -12.24 -4.84 -18.52
N ARG A 30 -13.38 -5.38 -18.11
CA ARG A 30 -13.42 -6.57 -17.24
C ARG A 30 -12.63 -7.73 -17.86
N GLY A 31 -12.69 -7.88 -19.18
CA GLY A 31 -11.98 -8.95 -19.89
C GLY A 31 -10.47 -8.93 -19.67
N VAL A 32 -9.88 -7.74 -19.48
CA VAL A 32 -8.46 -7.62 -19.17
C VAL A 32 -8.15 -8.30 -17.84
N ILE A 33 -8.93 -8.02 -16.82
CA ILE A 33 -8.75 -8.64 -15.49
C ILE A 33 -9.03 -10.14 -15.56
N TYR A 34 -10.13 -10.53 -16.20
CA TYR A 34 -10.50 -11.94 -16.37
C TYR A 34 -9.37 -12.74 -17.05
N ASN A 35 -8.84 -12.22 -18.16
CA ASN A 35 -7.79 -12.91 -18.89
C ASN A 35 -6.48 -13.02 -18.11
N LEU A 36 -6.14 -11.99 -17.33
CA LEU A 36 -4.98 -12.05 -16.45
C LEU A 36 -5.17 -13.11 -15.36
N GLU A 37 -6.35 -13.18 -14.76
CA GLU A 37 -6.63 -14.17 -13.70
C GLU A 37 -6.64 -15.59 -14.25
N LYS A 38 -6.95 -15.78 -15.53
CA LYS A 38 -6.93 -17.07 -16.20
C LYS A 38 -5.58 -17.38 -16.88
N ASN A 39 -4.62 -16.49 -16.75
CA ASN A 39 -3.28 -16.63 -17.36
C ASN A 39 -3.35 -16.80 -18.89
N LYS A 40 -4.32 -16.12 -19.52
CA LYS A 40 -4.55 -16.21 -20.97
C LYS A 40 -3.79 -15.17 -21.77
N THR A 41 -3.36 -14.08 -21.13
CA THR A 41 -2.68 -12.97 -21.80
C THR A 41 -1.38 -12.62 -21.10
N GLU A 42 -0.44 -12.07 -21.86
CA GLU A 42 0.78 -11.52 -21.31
C GLU A 42 0.47 -10.25 -20.50
N PRO A 43 1.00 -10.12 -19.29
CA PRO A 43 0.75 -8.92 -18.50
C PRO A 43 1.50 -7.72 -19.07
N GLN A 44 0.77 -6.62 -19.29
CA GLN A 44 1.38 -5.35 -19.69
C GLN A 44 1.76 -4.58 -18.41
N MET A 45 2.96 -4.02 -18.39
CA MET A 45 3.49 -3.38 -17.18
C MET A 45 2.63 -2.19 -16.70
N ILE A 46 2.04 -1.44 -17.64
CA ILE A 46 1.17 -0.33 -17.26
C ILE A 46 -0.06 -0.82 -16.48
N VAL A 47 -0.63 -1.94 -16.90
CA VAL A 47 -1.77 -2.54 -16.22
C VAL A 47 -1.35 -3.13 -14.87
N ILE A 48 -0.23 -3.83 -14.83
CA ILE A 48 0.32 -4.41 -13.59
C ILE A 48 0.60 -3.33 -12.56
N ASN A 49 1.21 -2.22 -12.98
CA ASN A 49 1.49 -1.11 -12.06
C ASN A 49 0.20 -0.50 -11.49
N ALA A 50 -0.82 -0.35 -12.34
CA ALA A 50 -2.12 0.17 -11.91
C ALA A 50 -2.82 -0.78 -10.92
N ILE A 51 -2.75 -2.07 -11.15
CA ILE A 51 -3.29 -3.10 -10.26
C ILE A 51 -2.57 -3.03 -8.89
N CYS A 52 -1.26 -3.03 -8.91
CA CYS A 52 -0.46 -3.00 -7.67
C CYS A 52 -0.73 -1.74 -6.86
N GLN A 53 -0.86 -0.61 -7.53
CA GLN A 53 -1.16 0.66 -6.86
C GLN A 53 -2.57 0.66 -6.26
N THR A 54 -3.55 0.16 -7.00
CA THR A 54 -4.94 0.11 -6.54
C THR A 54 -5.11 -0.86 -5.37
N LEU A 55 -4.52 -2.04 -5.46
CA LEU A 55 -4.63 -3.06 -4.42
C LEU A 55 -3.61 -2.91 -3.31
N ASN A 56 -2.67 -1.98 -3.45
CA ASN A 56 -1.56 -1.76 -2.51
C ASN A 56 -0.80 -3.07 -2.25
N ILE A 57 -0.32 -3.68 -3.33
CA ILE A 57 0.43 -4.93 -3.29
C ILE A 57 1.78 -4.77 -3.97
N ASN A 58 2.71 -5.64 -3.58
CA ASN A 58 4.07 -5.66 -4.11
C ASN A 58 4.06 -6.23 -5.53
N ARG A 59 4.68 -5.50 -6.46
CA ARG A 59 4.77 -5.92 -7.86
C ARG A 59 5.52 -7.25 -8.03
N ASP A 60 6.65 -7.42 -7.33
CA ASP A 60 7.44 -8.64 -7.42
C ASP A 60 6.68 -9.85 -6.87
N TRP A 61 5.86 -9.63 -5.84
CA TRP A 61 4.98 -10.69 -5.36
C TRP A 61 3.94 -11.06 -6.41
N LEU A 62 3.29 -10.06 -7.02
CA LEU A 62 2.26 -10.35 -8.03
C LEU A 62 2.84 -11.07 -9.24
N LEU A 63 3.96 -10.57 -9.78
CA LEU A 63 4.55 -11.10 -11.01
C LEU A 63 5.25 -12.44 -10.80
N TYR A 64 6.00 -12.58 -9.71
CA TYR A 64 6.93 -13.70 -9.54
C TYR A 64 6.72 -14.50 -8.27
N GLY A 65 5.81 -14.09 -7.40
CA GLY A 65 5.61 -14.74 -6.12
C GLY A 65 6.72 -14.50 -5.11
N ARG A 66 7.52 -13.45 -5.32
CA ARG A 66 8.62 -13.06 -4.42
C ARG A 66 8.13 -12.05 -3.40
N ASP A 67 8.77 -12.05 -2.24
CA ASP A 67 8.49 -11.12 -1.16
C ASP A 67 7.07 -11.28 -0.61
N GLU A 68 6.60 -10.27 0.09
CA GLU A 68 5.27 -10.27 0.70
C GLU A 68 4.27 -9.56 -0.21
N MET A 69 3.01 -9.94 -0.10
CA MET A 69 1.93 -9.33 -0.86
C MET A 69 1.81 -7.82 -0.58
N GLU A 70 1.87 -7.45 0.69
CA GLU A 70 1.70 -6.05 1.08
C GLU A 70 2.87 -5.19 0.62
N ASP A 71 2.56 -4.02 0.04
CA ASP A 71 3.56 -3.01 -0.26
C ASP A 71 3.83 -2.20 1.00
N ARG A 72 5.01 -2.41 1.60
CA ARG A 72 5.41 -1.77 2.85
C ARG A 72 6.31 -0.55 2.65
N SER A 73 6.43 -0.05 1.43
CA SER A 73 7.32 1.08 1.15
C SER A 73 6.97 2.32 1.98
N GLU A 74 5.68 2.66 2.09
CA GLU A 74 5.25 3.80 2.90
C GLU A 74 5.46 3.56 4.40
N LEU A 75 5.25 2.34 4.87
CA LEU A 75 5.53 1.97 6.24
C LEU A 75 7.02 2.10 6.56
N SER A 76 7.88 1.69 5.62
CA SER A 76 9.34 1.80 5.78
C SER A 76 9.79 3.26 5.84
N LYS A 77 9.18 4.15 5.04
CA LYS A 77 9.45 5.59 5.09
C LYS A 77 9.03 6.18 6.43
N SER A 78 7.83 5.87 6.89
CA SER A 78 7.31 6.33 8.19
C SER A 78 8.21 5.86 9.32
N ALA A 79 8.62 4.60 9.31
CA ALA A 79 9.51 4.04 10.32
C ALA A 79 10.85 4.77 10.37
N ARG A 80 11.41 5.13 9.22
CA ARG A 80 12.67 5.89 9.16
C ARG A 80 12.52 7.31 9.71
N ILE A 81 11.43 7.97 9.37
CA ILE A 81 11.14 9.33 9.89
C ILE A 81 11.00 9.29 11.40
N LEU A 82 10.28 8.31 11.94
CA LEU A 82 10.10 8.16 13.37
C LEU A 82 11.42 7.82 14.08
N ALA A 83 12.27 7.02 13.44
CA ALA A 83 13.60 6.70 13.97
C ALA A 83 14.48 7.97 14.04
N GLU A 84 14.44 8.82 13.02
CA GLU A 84 15.16 10.10 13.05
C GLU A 84 14.63 11.02 14.12
N LEU A 85 13.31 11.08 14.30
CA LEU A 85 12.69 11.86 15.36
C LEU A 85 13.18 11.36 16.74
N TYR A 86 13.22 10.06 16.95
CA TYR A 86 13.75 9.47 18.18
C TYR A 86 15.20 9.87 18.40
N ASP A 87 16.04 9.76 17.37
CA ASP A 87 17.46 10.08 17.48
C ASP A 87 17.70 11.55 17.86
N VAL A 88 16.91 12.47 17.34
CA VAL A 88 16.99 13.88 17.68
C VAL A 88 16.44 14.12 19.09
N ALA A 89 15.34 13.49 19.44
CA ALA A 89 14.64 13.75 20.71
C ALA A 89 15.29 13.08 21.91
N LYS A 90 16.04 11.99 21.71
CA LYS A 90 16.63 11.23 22.84
C LYS A 90 17.58 12.04 23.71
N ASP A 91 18.24 13.06 23.13
CA ASP A 91 19.21 13.91 23.81
C ASP A 91 18.57 15.14 24.48
N LEU A 92 17.28 15.33 24.29
CA LEU A 92 16.54 16.39 24.97
C LEU A 92 16.31 16.02 26.44
N SER A 93 16.15 17.04 27.29
CA SER A 93 15.75 16.82 28.68
C SER A 93 14.34 16.22 28.73
N GLU A 94 14.00 15.63 29.88
CA GLU A 94 12.66 15.06 30.07
C GLU A 94 11.57 16.12 29.89
N ASP A 95 11.76 17.32 30.42
CA ASP A 95 10.79 18.41 30.24
C ASP A 95 10.63 18.80 28.79
N GLU A 96 11.71 18.84 28.01
CA GLU A 96 11.68 19.13 26.60
C GLU A 96 11.00 18.02 25.82
N GLN A 97 11.23 16.76 26.19
CA GLN A 97 10.56 15.62 25.57
C GLN A 97 9.05 15.65 25.83
N LEU A 98 8.64 16.01 27.04
CA LEU A 98 7.22 16.17 27.38
C LEU A 98 6.58 17.31 26.58
N TYR A 99 7.29 18.41 26.40
CA TYR A 99 6.82 19.49 25.54
C TYR A 99 6.63 19.04 24.10
N LEU A 100 7.60 18.29 23.55
CA LEU A 100 7.52 17.73 22.21
C LEU A 100 6.29 16.82 22.07
N LEU A 101 6.06 15.97 23.07
CA LEU A 101 4.89 15.08 23.08
C LEU A 101 3.59 15.88 23.05
N ASP A 102 3.49 16.95 23.81
CA ASP A 102 2.31 17.82 23.82
C ASP A 102 2.08 18.47 22.45
N VAL A 103 3.14 18.91 21.78
CA VAL A 103 3.06 19.49 20.45
C VAL A 103 2.53 18.46 19.44
N VAL A 104 3.05 17.24 19.49
CA VAL A 104 2.62 16.16 18.58
C VAL A 104 1.15 15.80 18.84
N LYS A 105 0.74 15.70 20.10
CA LYS A 105 -0.66 15.44 20.44
C LYS A 105 -1.59 16.54 19.95
N ALA A 106 -1.19 17.80 20.10
CA ALA A 106 -1.98 18.92 19.60
C ALA A 106 -2.11 18.91 18.11
N LEU A 107 -1.02 18.58 17.37
CA LEU A 107 -1.02 18.44 15.94
C LEU A 107 -1.98 17.35 15.48
N LYS A 108 -1.93 16.18 16.11
CA LYS A 108 -2.80 15.06 15.79
C LYS A 108 -4.28 15.45 15.96
N LEU A 109 -4.61 16.13 17.05
CA LEU A 109 -5.98 16.58 17.31
C LEU A 109 -6.45 17.57 16.26
N ARG A 110 -5.60 18.53 15.90
CA ARG A 110 -5.90 19.54 14.87
C ARG A 110 -6.15 18.90 13.50
N LEU A 111 -5.28 17.97 13.09
CA LEU A 111 -5.43 17.26 11.83
C LEU A 111 -6.70 16.41 11.79
N SER A 112 -7.02 15.77 12.90
CA SER A 112 -8.25 14.98 13.03
C SER A 112 -9.50 15.82 12.83
N LYS A 113 -9.51 17.05 13.37
CA LYS A 113 -10.63 18.00 13.18
C LYS A 113 -10.66 18.59 11.79
N GLY A 114 -9.52 18.77 11.15
CA GLY A 114 -9.40 19.33 9.81
C GLY A 114 -9.68 18.35 8.69
N ALA A 115 -9.76 17.06 8.99
CA ALA A 115 -9.89 15.98 8.01
C ALA A 115 -11.34 15.72 7.56
N ARG A 116 -12.21 16.68 7.69
CA ARG A 116 -13.63 16.55 7.29
C ARG A 116 -13.84 16.99 5.86
#